data_fbf2151d397280349135577ffcb04688
#
_entry.id   fbf2151d397280349135577ffcb04688
#
_cell.length_a   1.000
_cell.length_b   1.000
_cell.length_c   1.000
_cell.angle_alpha   90.00
_cell.angle_beta   90.00
_cell.angle_gamma   90.00
#
_symmetry.space_group_name_H-M   'P 1'
#
loop_
_entity.id
_entity.type
_entity.pdbx_description
1 polymer ?
#
loop_
_entity_poly.entity_id
_entity_poly.type
_entity_poly.pdbx_seq_one_letter_code
_entity_poly.pdbx_strand_id
1 'polypeptide(L)'
;IGKNESTGGVYGVSNITSSELIPIGYGGVCARLYTSTGALSRSGSWHYNGYEVNGMGSGALDAPSSGTYYSKGQVRFYNGDGYTTYSTKASPNMTQYNSISTSASHLQTNQTGLTYGSALFSETEPDLILAEGISGNIGYVKSSDLNGPMPVSAYAAIQMQTSQSRVIPVYESDGITVIDTFVIDATTPIYS
;
A
#
# COMPACT_ATOMS: atom_id res chain seq x y z
N ILE A 1 8.54 3.20 -8.22
CA ILE A 1 9.65 3.22 -7.28
C ILE A 1 10.72 4.18 -7.80
N GLY A 2 11.38 4.89 -6.92
CA GLY A 2 12.43 5.84 -7.25
C GLY A 2 13.59 5.77 -6.24
N LYS A 3 14.64 6.50 -6.53
CA LYS A 3 15.81 6.68 -5.66
C LYS A 3 15.96 8.16 -5.33
N ASN A 4 16.11 8.46 -4.06
CA ASN A 4 16.42 9.81 -3.62
C ASN A 4 17.92 10.07 -3.87
N GLU A 5 18.24 10.97 -4.79
CA GLU A 5 19.64 11.25 -5.20
C GLU A 5 20.49 11.84 -4.06
N SER A 6 19.87 12.55 -3.12
CA SER A 6 20.59 13.19 -2.01
C SER A 6 20.90 12.24 -0.86
N THR A 7 20.00 11.29 -0.58
CA THR A 7 20.14 10.33 0.54
C THR A 7 20.52 8.92 0.08
N GLY A 8 20.37 8.62 -1.22
CA GLY A 8 20.53 7.27 -1.76
C GLY A 8 19.40 6.32 -1.38
N GLY A 9 18.40 6.79 -0.64
CA GLY A 9 17.26 6.01 -0.19
C GLY A 9 16.31 5.62 -1.33
N VAL A 10 15.63 4.50 -1.17
CA VAL A 10 14.58 4.02 -2.10
C VAL A 10 13.23 4.52 -1.60
N TYR A 11 12.36 4.94 -2.50
CA TYR A 11 10.99 5.30 -2.17
C TYR A 11 9.98 4.70 -3.15
N GLY A 12 8.77 4.40 -2.64
CA GLY A 12 7.64 3.94 -3.43
C GLY A 12 6.63 5.07 -3.66
N VAL A 13 5.99 5.05 -4.84
CA VAL A 13 4.86 5.93 -5.18
C VAL A 13 3.82 5.13 -5.96
N SER A 14 2.56 5.57 -5.89
CA SER A 14 1.48 5.13 -6.77
C SER A 14 0.89 6.33 -7.47
N ASN A 15 0.73 6.23 -8.79
CA ASN A 15 0.25 7.34 -9.62
C ASN A 15 -0.97 6.92 -10.43
N ILE A 16 -1.87 7.87 -10.65
CA ILE A 16 -2.94 7.84 -11.65
C ILE A 16 -2.64 8.92 -12.68
N THR A 17 -2.84 8.61 -13.94
CA THR A 17 -2.85 9.58 -15.05
C THR A 17 -4.07 9.31 -15.91
N SER A 18 -4.70 10.37 -16.43
CA SER A 18 -5.88 10.32 -17.28
C SER A 18 -5.75 11.33 -18.42
N SER A 19 -6.32 11.01 -19.58
CA SER A 19 -6.49 11.94 -20.70
C SER A 19 -7.60 12.97 -20.46
N GLU A 20 -8.48 12.70 -19.51
CA GLU A 20 -9.59 13.56 -19.12
C GLU A 20 -9.46 13.96 -17.67
N LEU A 21 -10.10 15.07 -17.26
CA LEU A 21 -10.14 15.50 -15.87
C LEU A 21 -10.87 14.45 -15.01
N ILE A 22 -10.22 14.05 -13.93
CA ILE A 22 -10.80 13.20 -12.88
C ILE A 22 -11.58 14.12 -11.95
N PRO A 23 -12.91 13.98 -11.82
CA PRO A 23 -13.72 14.81 -10.94
C PRO A 23 -13.29 14.69 -9.47
N ILE A 24 -13.60 15.70 -8.68
CA ILE A 24 -13.26 15.78 -7.25
C ILE A 24 -13.71 14.51 -6.51
N GLY A 25 -12.75 13.88 -5.80
CA GLY A 25 -12.97 12.67 -5.02
C GLY A 25 -13.08 11.38 -5.84
N TYR A 26 -13.03 11.43 -7.17
CA TYR A 26 -13.20 10.23 -8.01
C TYR A 26 -11.98 9.35 -8.08
N GLY A 27 -10.77 9.89 -7.91
CA GLY A 27 -9.51 9.16 -7.90
C GLY A 27 -8.93 9.03 -6.50
N GLY A 28 -8.45 7.84 -6.14
CA GLY A 28 -7.73 7.60 -4.90
C GLY A 28 -6.44 6.83 -5.13
N VAL A 29 -5.39 7.14 -4.37
CA VAL A 29 -4.07 6.48 -4.46
C VAL A 29 -3.54 6.14 -3.08
N CYS A 30 -2.83 5.01 -2.99
CA CYS A 30 -2.13 4.56 -1.80
C CYS A 30 -0.81 3.89 -2.22
N ALA A 31 0.34 4.40 -1.75
CA ALA A 31 1.63 3.76 -1.97
C ALA A 31 1.86 2.64 -0.98
N ARG A 32 2.54 1.58 -1.45
CA ARG A 32 3.04 0.49 -0.62
C ARG A 32 4.44 0.07 -1.07
N LEU A 33 5.27 -0.25 -0.10
CA LEU A 33 6.64 -0.69 -0.31
C LEU A 33 6.82 -2.05 0.34
N TYR A 34 7.40 -2.99 -0.41
CA TYR A 34 7.59 -4.37 0.02
C TYR A 34 9.07 -4.72 0.01
N THR A 35 9.50 -5.54 0.94
CA THR A 35 10.84 -6.15 0.93
C THR A 35 10.99 -7.14 -0.22
N SER A 36 12.23 -7.58 -0.48
CA SER A 36 12.51 -8.63 -1.47
C SER A 36 11.85 -9.98 -1.14
N THR A 37 11.53 -10.23 0.12
CA THR A 37 10.80 -11.43 0.56
C THR A 37 9.30 -11.33 0.39
N GLY A 38 8.79 -10.17 -0.02
CA GLY A 38 7.38 -9.90 -0.24
C GLY A 38 6.61 -9.45 1.01
N ALA A 39 7.30 -9.17 2.12
CA ALA A 39 6.65 -8.56 3.28
C ALA A 39 6.40 -7.06 3.02
N LEU A 40 5.22 -6.58 3.37
CA LEU A 40 4.90 -5.17 3.39
C LEU A 40 5.76 -4.47 4.43
N SER A 41 6.63 -3.57 3.99
CA SER A 41 7.56 -2.83 4.86
C SER A 41 7.00 -1.45 5.23
N ARG A 42 6.31 -0.79 4.29
CA ARG A 42 5.70 0.54 4.50
C ARG A 42 4.39 0.63 3.75
N SER A 43 3.43 1.37 4.30
CA SER A 43 2.20 1.76 3.62
C SER A 43 1.88 3.21 3.90
N GLY A 44 1.50 3.96 2.87
CA GLY A 44 0.94 5.30 3.01
C GLY A 44 -0.55 5.26 3.32
N SER A 45 -1.09 6.41 3.72
CA SER A 45 -2.53 6.63 3.80
C SER A 45 -3.16 6.76 2.42
N TRP A 46 -4.48 6.52 2.33
CA TRP A 46 -5.25 6.83 1.13
C TRP A 46 -5.40 8.33 0.93
N HIS A 47 -5.15 8.79 -0.30
CA HIS A 47 -5.40 10.15 -0.74
C HIS A 47 -6.37 10.18 -1.90
N TYR A 48 -7.32 11.09 -1.85
CA TYR A 48 -8.30 11.35 -2.92
C TYR A 48 -8.12 12.76 -3.47
N ASN A 49 -8.37 12.96 -4.76
CA ASN A 49 -8.20 14.26 -5.38
C ASN A 49 -9.20 15.28 -4.85
N GLY A 50 -8.69 16.35 -4.22
CA GLY A 50 -9.49 17.46 -3.64
C GLY A 50 -9.98 18.48 -4.66
N TYR A 51 -9.52 18.41 -5.90
CA TYR A 51 -9.91 19.22 -7.05
C TYR A 51 -9.81 18.38 -8.32
N GLU A 52 -10.32 18.89 -9.46
CA GLU A 52 -10.21 18.20 -10.74
C GLU A 52 -8.76 18.17 -11.21
N VAL A 53 -8.30 16.99 -11.63
CA VAL A 53 -6.90 16.73 -12.00
C VAL A 53 -6.81 15.79 -13.20
N ASN A 54 -5.75 15.89 -14.00
CA ASN A 54 -5.40 14.88 -14.99
C ASN A 54 -4.51 13.78 -14.41
N GLY A 55 -3.94 14.01 -13.23
CA GLY A 55 -3.12 13.04 -12.56
C GLY A 55 -2.92 13.32 -11.09
N MET A 56 -2.64 12.28 -10.33
CA MET A 56 -2.28 12.38 -8.92
C MET A 56 -1.33 11.26 -8.51
N GLY A 57 -0.50 11.56 -7.52
CA GLY A 57 0.40 10.61 -6.88
C GLY A 57 0.20 10.57 -5.37
N SER A 58 0.53 9.44 -4.77
CA SER A 58 0.40 9.20 -3.32
C SER A 58 1.42 9.96 -2.45
N GLY A 59 2.38 10.68 -3.05
CA GLY A 59 3.59 11.11 -2.38
C GLY A 59 4.61 9.98 -2.20
N ALA A 60 5.83 10.34 -1.84
CA ALA A 60 6.91 9.39 -1.62
C ALA A 60 6.74 8.65 -0.28
N LEU A 61 7.03 7.37 -0.29
CA LEU A 61 7.04 6.49 0.87
C LEU A 61 8.44 5.90 0.99
N ASP A 62 9.27 6.46 1.86
CA ASP A 62 10.68 6.10 1.99
C ASP A 62 10.87 4.73 2.63
N ALA A 63 11.83 3.95 2.13
CA ALA A 63 12.24 2.69 2.74
C ALA A 63 12.86 2.94 4.13
N PRO A 64 12.54 2.10 5.13
CA PRO A 64 12.99 2.31 6.51
C PRO A 64 14.48 2.00 6.71
N SER A 65 15.09 1.21 5.85
CA SER A 65 16.48 0.75 5.96
C SER A 65 17.08 0.45 4.59
N SER A 66 18.37 0.15 4.57
CA SER A 66 19.06 -0.38 3.38
C SER A 66 18.48 -1.74 3.01
N GLY A 67 18.23 -1.98 1.74
CA GLY A 67 17.68 -3.24 1.28
C GLY A 67 17.15 -3.19 -0.15
N THR A 68 16.58 -4.29 -0.58
CA THR A 68 15.89 -4.41 -1.88
C THR A 68 14.40 -4.29 -1.66
N TYR A 69 13.78 -3.37 -2.39
CA TYR A 69 12.37 -3.07 -2.26
C TYR A 69 11.65 -3.08 -3.60
N TYR A 70 10.34 -3.34 -3.53
CA TYR A 70 9.39 -3.21 -4.62
C TYR A 70 8.26 -2.26 -4.21
N SER A 71 7.79 -1.46 -5.14
CA SER A 71 6.56 -0.68 -4.96
C SER A 71 5.43 -1.36 -5.71
N LYS A 72 4.33 -1.63 -5.02
CA LYS A 72 3.06 -2.10 -5.60
C LYS A 72 1.94 -1.50 -4.77
N GLY A 73 1.45 -0.34 -5.17
CA GLY A 73 0.40 0.34 -4.46
C GLY A 73 -1.00 -0.05 -4.94
N GLN A 74 -1.96 0.74 -4.52
CA GLN A 74 -3.35 0.60 -4.92
C GLN A 74 -3.90 1.93 -5.41
N VAL A 75 -4.89 1.84 -6.30
CA VAL A 75 -5.68 2.96 -6.78
C VAL A 75 -7.16 2.65 -6.64
N ARG A 76 -7.96 3.68 -6.43
CA ARG A 76 -9.42 3.60 -6.33
C ARG A 76 -10.07 4.55 -7.31
N PHE A 77 -11.17 4.10 -7.92
CA PHE A 77 -11.99 4.95 -8.76
C PHE A 77 -13.44 4.86 -8.31
N TYR A 78 -14.08 6.02 -8.17
CA TYR A 78 -15.51 6.11 -7.88
C TYR A 78 -16.30 5.62 -9.10
N ASN A 79 -17.26 4.72 -8.88
CA ASN A 79 -18.03 4.07 -9.95
C ASN A 79 -19.52 4.47 -9.95
N GLY A 80 -19.90 5.47 -9.13
CA GLY A 80 -21.28 5.93 -8.98
C GLY A 80 -21.98 5.37 -7.73
N ASP A 81 -21.50 4.24 -7.19
CA ASP A 81 -22.05 3.55 -6.01
C ASP A 81 -20.93 3.04 -5.09
N GLY A 82 -19.93 3.88 -4.85
CA GLY A 82 -18.73 3.56 -4.07
C GLY A 82 -17.46 3.53 -4.92
N TYR A 83 -16.49 2.72 -4.51
CA TYR A 83 -15.19 2.66 -5.19
C TYR A 83 -14.81 1.24 -5.60
N THR A 84 -14.20 1.14 -6.77
CA THR A 84 -13.48 -0.06 -7.18
C THR A 84 -11.99 0.13 -6.92
N THR A 85 -11.37 -0.85 -6.25
CA THR A 85 -9.93 -0.84 -5.94
C THR A 85 -9.17 -1.71 -6.93
N TYR A 86 -8.05 -1.20 -7.41
CA TYR A 86 -7.13 -1.91 -8.30
C TYR A 86 -5.73 -1.88 -7.71
N SER A 87 -5.01 -3.00 -7.81
CA SER A 87 -3.58 -3.03 -7.53
C SER A 87 -2.79 -2.53 -8.73
N THR A 88 -1.76 -1.72 -8.49
CA THR A 88 -0.83 -1.35 -9.55
C THR A 88 0.05 -2.56 -9.92
N LYS A 89 0.74 -2.51 -11.05
CA LYS A 89 1.80 -3.47 -11.34
C LYS A 89 2.94 -3.26 -10.33
N ALA A 90 3.58 -4.36 -9.91
CA ALA A 90 4.79 -4.26 -9.13
C ALA A 90 5.88 -3.56 -9.96
N SER A 91 6.61 -2.66 -9.33
CA SER A 91 7.80 -2.06 -9.96
C SER A 91 8.86 -3.13 -10.22
N PRO A 92 9.78 -2.93 -11.17
CA PRO A 92 11.06 -3.65 -11.16
C PRO A 92 11.74 -3.46 -9.79
N ASN A 93 12.56 -4.44 -9.38
CA ASN A 93 13.36 -4.26 -8.18
C ASN A 93 14.30 -3.04 -8.33
N MET A 94 14.32 -2.20 -7.32
CA MET A 94 15.41 -1.24 -7.14
C MET A 94 16.36 -1.84 -6.13
N THR A 95 17.43 -2.46 -6.60
CA THR A 95 18.49 -3.00 -5.75
C THR A 95 19.55 -1.95 -5.48
N GLN A 96 19.87 -1.77 -4.21
CA GLN A 96 21.27 -1.59 -3.84
C GLN A 96 21.89 -3.00 -3.70
N TYR A 97 22.27 -3.61 -4.84
CA TYR A 97 22.98 -4.90 -4.98
C TYR A 97 22.31 -6.18 -4.45
N ASN A 98 21.95 -7.01 -5.31
CA ASN A 98 21.92 -8.47 -5.53
C ASN A 98 20.55 -9.04 -5.91
N SER A 99 20.54 -9.74 -7.03
CA SER A 99 19.43 -10.48 -7.61
C SER A 99 18.95 -11.59 -6.67
N ILE A 100 17.64 -11.64 -6.38
CA ILE A 100 17.01 -12.80 -5.76
C ILE A 100 15.82 -13.22 -6.63
N SER A 101 15.77 -14.51 -6.92
CA SER A 101 14.68 -15.19 -7.63
C SER A 101 13.39 -15.10 -6.83
N THR A 102 12.35 -14.52 -7.44
CA THR A 102 10.99 -14.51 -6.91
C THR A 102 10.34 -15.86 -7.08
N SER A 103 10.19 -16.62 -6.01
CA SER A 103 9.20 -17.68 -5.96
C SER A 103 7.84 -17.05 -5.74
N ALA A 104 6.92 -17.22 -6.70
CA ALA A 104 5.53 -16.81 -6.53
C ALA A 104 4.96 -17.55 -5.31
N SER A 105 4.69 -16.83 -4.23
CA SER A 105 4.04 -17.40 -3.06
C SER A 105 2.54 -17.49 -3.32
N HIS A 106 2.01 -18.71 -3.37
CA HIS A 106 0.58 -18.94 -3.39
C HIS A 106 -0.01 -18.46 -2.05
N LEU A 107 -1.18 -17.81 -2.12
CA LEU A 107 -1.95 -17.50 -0.93
C LEU A 107 -2.33 -18.80 -0.22
N GLN A 108 -2.26 -18.77 1.09
CA GLN A 108 -2.68 -19.88 1.96
C GLN A 108 -3.99 -19.50 2.67
N THR A 109 -4.65 -20.47 3.25
CA THR A 109 -5.87 -20.25 4.04
C THR A 109 -5.64 -20.80 5.45
N ASN A 110 -5.93 -20.03 6.47
CA ASN A 110 -5.82 -20.45 7.86
C ASN A 110 -7.06 -21.24 8.33
N GLN A 111 -7.04 -21.70 9.58
CA GLN A 111 -8.14 -22.49 10.15
C GLN A 111 -9.47 -21.74 10.27
N THR A 112 -9.45 -20.40 10.26
CA THR A 112 -10.66 -19.55 10.31
C THR A 112 -11.18 -19.19 8.92
N GLY A 113 -10.54 -19.67 7.85
CA GLY A 113 -10.93 -19.42 6.46
C GLY A 113 -10.35 -18.13 5.87
N LEU A 114 -9.51 -17.40 6.61
CA LEU A 114 -8.85 -16.19 6.08
C LEU A 114 -7.68 -16.57 5.18
N THR A 115 -7.60 -15.90 4.03
CA THR A 115 -6.45 -16.00 3.14
C THR A 115 -5.28 -15.20 3.70
N TYR A 116 -4.05 -15.75 3.61
CA TYR A 116 -2.85 -15.05 4.07
C TYR A 116 -1.66 -15.25 3.15
N GLY A 117 -0.79 -14.25 3.09
CA GLY A 117 0.41 -14.27 2.26
C GLY A 117 0.87 -12.90 1.81
N SER A 118 1.76 -12.87 0.82
CA SER A 118 2.30 -11.64 0.27
C SER A 118 1.36 -11.02 -0.78
N ALA A 119 0.94 -9.78 -0.57
CA ALA A 119 0.20 -9.02 -1.58
C ALA A 119 1.09 -8.58 -2.77
N LEU A 120 2.42 -8.60 -2.63
CA LEU A 120 3.34 -8.30 -3.74
C LEU A 120 3.21 -9.33 -4.86
N PHE A 121 3.16 -10.61 -4.50
CA PHE A 121 3.18 -11.74 -5.43
C PHE A 121 1.79 -12.28 -5.80
N SER A 122 0.73 -11.73 -5.22
CA SER A 122 -0.65 -12.12 -5.50
C SER A 122 -1.36 -11.09 -6.38
N GLU A 123 -2.25 -11.55 -7.25
CA GLU A 123 -3.15 -10.66 -8.02
C GLU A 123 -4.27 -10.11 -7.15
N THR A 124 -4.74 -10.92 -6.19
CA THR A 124 -5.76 -10.52 -5.21
C THR A 124 -5.11 -10.24 -3.86
N GLU A 125 -5.56 -9.19 -3.19
CA GLU A 125 -5.09 -8.89 -1.85
C GLU A 125 -5.62 -9.92 -0.85
N PRO A 126 -4.76 -10.57 -0.05
CA PRO A 126 -5.21 -11.51 0.98
C PRO A 126 -5.86 -10.79 2.16
N ASP A 127 -6.66 -11.52 2.95
CA ASP A 127 -7.25 -11.00 4.19
C ASP A 127 -6.20 -10.60 5.21
N LEU A 128 -5.09 -11.37 5.27
CA LEU A 128 -3.93 -11.17 6.11
C LEU A 128 -2.69 -10.98 5.23
N ILE A 129 -2.20 -9.75 5.16
CA ILE A 129 -1.07 -9.35 4.30
C ILE A 129 0.22 -9.54 5.07
N LEU A 130 1.16 -10.32 4.52
CA LEU A 130 2.51 -10.47 5.08
C LEU A 130 3.17 -9.10 5.26
N ALA A 131 3.64 -8.80 6.46
CA ALA A 131 4.21 -7.51 6.84
C ALA A 131 5.36 -7.66 7.83
N GLU A 132 6.23 -6.64 7.86
CA GLU A 132 7.29 -6.47 8.84
C GLU A 132 6.87 -5.38 9.83
N GLY A 133 6.73 -5.74 11.10
CA GLY A 133 6.40 -4.83 12.19
C GLY A 133 7.53 -3.87 12.53
N ILE A 134 7.24 -2.87 13.36
CA ILE A 134 8.22 -1.84 13.77
C ILE A 134 9.39 -2.40 14.58
N SER A 135 9.18 -3.54 15.24
CA SER A 135 10.23 -4.26 16.00
C SER A 135 10.99 -5.27 15.13
N GLY A 136 10.66 -5.35 13.82
CA GLY A 136 11.27 -6.29 12.88
C GLY A 136 10.65 -7.69 12.87
N ASN A 137 9.58 -7.92 13.63
CA ASN A 137 8.86 -9.20 13.60
C ASN A 137 8.10 -9.34 12.28
N ILE A 138 8.24 -10.50 11.64
CA ILE A 138 7.47 -10.84 10.44
C ILE A 138 6.16 -11.50 10.88
N GLY A 139 5.06 -10.94 10.42
CA GLY A 139 3.70 -11.41 10.70
C GLY A 139 2.74 -10.92 9.64
N TYR A 140 1.50 -10.63 10.02
CA TYR A 140 0.45 -10.24 9.10
C TYR A 140 -0.36 -9.05 9.62
N VAL A 141 -0.68 -8.13 8.74
CA VAL A 141 -1.67 -7.07 9.00
C VAL A 141 -2.99 -7.44 8.32
N LYS A 142 -4.11 -7.13 8.95
CA LYS A 142 -5.42 -7.31 8.31
C LYS A 142 -5.60 -6.30 7.18
N SER A 143 -6.05 -6.77 6.02
CA SER A 143 -6.38 -5.91 4.88
C SER A 143 -7.41 -4.83 5.27
N SER A 144 -8.39 -5.19 6.10
CA SER A 144 -9.39 -4.26 6.64
C SER A 144 -8.77 -3.13 7.47
N ASP A 145 -7.79 -3.45 8.32
CA ASP A 145 -7.13 -2.46 9.18
C ASP A 145 -6.20 -1.56 8.34
N LEU A 146 -5.51 -2.15 7.37
CA LEU A 146 -4.60 -1.44 6.46
C LEU A 146 -5.37 -0.45 5.58
N ASN A 147 -6.45 -0.90 4.95
CA ASN A 147 -7.23 -0.10 4.00
C ASN A 147 -8.21 0.86 4.66
N GLY A 148 -8.61 0.59 5.91
CA GLY A 148 -9.69 1.30 6.56
C GLY A 148 -11.05 1.14 5.85
N PRO A 149 -12.07 1.86 6.29
CA PRO A 149 -13.39 1.80 5.68
C PRO A 149 -13.37 2.36 4.25
N MET A 150 -14.18 1.74 3.36
CA MET A 150 -14.37 2.23 1.99
C MET A 150 -15.30 3.45 2.02
N PRO A 151 -14.93 4.57 1.38
CA PRO A 151 -15.85 5.70 1.25
C PRO A 151 -17.08 5.32 0.42
N VAL A 152 -18.25 5.77 0.84
CA VAL A 152 -19.53 5.52 0.14
C VAL A 152 -19.83 6.53 -0.96
N SER A 153 -19.09 7.63 -1.02
CA SER A 153 -19.24 8.68 -2.05
C SER A 153 -17.94 9.46 -2.22
N ALA A 154 -17.83 10.19 -3.33
CA ALA A 154 -16.70 11.10 -3.59
C ALA A 154 -16.56 12.18 -2.50
N TYR A 155 -17.67 12.72 -2.00
CA TYR A 155 -17.66 13.67 -0.89
C TYR A 155 -17.13 13.02 0.41
N ALA A 156 -17.60 11.81 0.75
CA ALA A 156 -17.13 11.07 1.92
C ALA A 156 -15.62 10.78 1.83
N ALA A 157 -15.10 10.46 0.65
CA ALA A 157 -13.69 10.21 0.43
C ALA A 157 -12.81 11.41 0.79
N ILE A 158 -13.23 12.62 0.40
CA ILE A 158 -12.53 13.87 0.77
C ILE A 158 -12.54 14.09 2.28
N GLN A 159 -13.66 13.82 2.95
CA GLN A 159 -13.80 14.01 4.41
C GLN A 159 -13.01 12.97 5.22
N MET A 160 -12.77 11.80 4.66
CA MET A 160 -12.04 10.71 5.33
C MET A 160 -10.52 10.85 5.25
N GLN A 161 -10.00 11.79 4.47
CA GLN A 161 -8.57 12.01 4.35
C GLN A 161 -7.97 12.44 5.70
N THR A 162 -6.82 11.87 6.03
CA THR A 162 -6.08 12.22 7.24
C THR A 162 -4.63 12.52 6.88
N SER A 163 -4.07 13.52 7.55
CA SER A 163 -2.64 13.82 7.53
C SER A 163 -1.89 13.21 8.72
N GLN A 164 -2.52 12.30 9.46
CA GLN A 164 -1.92 11.67 10.62
C GLN A 164 -1.57 10.21 10.31
N SER A 165 -0.41 9.78 10.79
CA SER A 165 -0.02 8.37 10.81
C SER A 165 -0.91 7.61 11.80
N ARG A 166 -1.16 6.34 11.52
CA ARG A 166 -1.90 5.46 12.42
C ARG A 166 -1.17 4.13 12.59
N VAL A 167 -1.35 3.52 13.75
CA VAL A 167 -0.72 2.24 14.11
C VAL A 167 -1.79 1.15 14.07
N ILE A 168 -1.45 0.00 13.48
CA ILE A 168 -2.30 -1.18 13.42
C ILE A 168 -1.53 -2.39 13.96
N PRO A 169 -2.24 -3.43 14.47
CA PRO A 169 -1.58 -4.64 14.95
C PRO A 169 -0.97 -5.47 13.83
N VAL A 170 0.14 -6.17 14.16
CA VAL A 170 0.70 -7.28 13.38
C VAL A 170 0.35 -8.58 14.11
N TYR A 171 -0.20 -9.54 13.38
CA TYR A 171 -0.71 -10.79 13.91
C TYR A 171 0.13 -11.98 13.46
N GLU A 172 0.02 -13.09 14.18
CA GLU A 172 0.33 -14.42 13.67
C GLU A 172 -0.58 -14.74 12.46
N SER A 173 -0.32 -15.85 11.77
CA SER A 173 -1.15 -16.32 10.65
C SER A 173 -2.59 -16.70 11.05
N ASP A 174 -2.88 -16.83 12.34
CA ASP A 174 -4.22 -17.04 12.88
C ASP A 174 -5.13 -15.78 12.76
N GLY A 175 -4.53 -14.59 12.59
CA GLY A 175 -5.22 -13.31 12.53
C GLY A 175 -5.79 -12.83 13.87
N ILE A 176 -5.36 -13.42 14.98
CA ILE A 176 -5.85 -13.16 16.35
C ILE A 176 -4.71 -12.77 17.29
N THR A 177 -3.63 -13.55 17.29
CA THR A 177 -2.48 -13.36 18.17
C THR A 177 -1.64 -12.18 17.70
N VAL A 178 -1.62 -11.09 18.49
CA VAL A 178 -0.82 -9.90 18.18
C VAL A 178 0.63 -10.11 18.59
N ILE A 179 1.57 -9.86 17.68
CA ILE A 179 3.01 -10.04 17.90
C ILE A 179 3.84 -8.77 17.72
N ASP A 180 3.30 -7.76 17.03
CA ASP A 180 3.97 -6.47 16.78
C ASP A 180 2.93 -5.42 16.38
N THR A 181 3.40 -4.25 15.96
CA THR A 181 2.60 -3.19 15.38
C THR A 181 3.20 -2.73 14.05
N PHE A 182 2.36 -2.15 13.19
CA PHE A 182 2.73 -1.60 11.89
C PHE A 182 2.25 -0.15 11.77
N VAL A 183 3.07 0.73 11.20
CA VAL A 183 2.71 2.13 11.00
C VAL A 183 2.24 2.36 9.56
N ILE A 184 1.06 2.97 9.42
CA ILE A 184 0.60 3.56 8.18
C ILE A 184 1.01 5.02 8.19
N ASP A 185 1.87 5.39 7.25
CA ASP A 185 2.47 6.71 7.22
C ASP A 185 1.50 7.76 6.69
N ALA A 186 1.54 8.94 7.28
CA ALA A 186 0.98 10.13 6.65
C ALA A 186 1.85 10.49 5.44
N THR A 187 1.24 10.52 4.25
CA THR A 187 1.89 10.97 3.01
C THR A 187 1.18 12.21 2.48
N THR A 188 1.85 13.00 1.63
CA THR A 188 1.26 14.18 1.00
C THR A 188 1.05 13.89 -0.48
N PRO A 189 -0.18 13.99 -1.01
CA PRO A 189 -0.44 13.71 -2.42
C PRO A 189 0.23 14.77 -3.32
N ILE A 190 0.60 14.34 -4.52
CA ILE A 190 1.14 15.18 -5.59
C ILE A 190 0.10 15.19 -6.72
N TYR A 191 -0.14 16.35 -7.30
CA TYR A 191 -1.12 16.53 -8.37
C TYR A 191 -0.45 17.06 -9.64
N SER A 192 -0.98 16.67 -10.80
CA SER A 192 -0.56 17.12 -12.14
C SER A 192 -1.76 17.35 -13.06
#